data_5f7991f093fbe1ada4a1bfd7363c0868
#
_entry.id   5f7991f093fbe1ada4a1bfd7363c0868
#
_cell.length_a   1.000
_cell.length_b   1.000
_cell.length_c   1.000
_cell.angle_alpha   90.00
_cell.angle_beta   90.00
_cell.angle_gamma   90.00
#
_symmetry.space_group_name_H-M   'P 1'
#
loop_
_entity.id
_entity.type
_entity.pdbx_description
1 polymer ?
#
loop_
_entity_poly.entity_id
_entity_poly.type
_entity_poly.pdbx_seq_one_letter_code
_entity_poly.pdbx_strand_id
1 'polypeptide(L)'
;MKRIITNGITNLEPLPGSSEWYWGADYASGDLYEAEELFRSGHPIEKNRLVLVRCPEGTVYEPVRTKSGQYLGRPVYHDGRVVLLMVDFPKEEIRILTFHEAEKTTQPLAVLPLSIVADCCNLMLEAPPLMLTRSAHDNQFQIIWPEHRDFAIEDHEFFEFLEGNRLYTSVWYEDPDYREELLVRDYNTGEVLERIPGSLRSMPDGQNWLLV
;
A
#
# COMPACT_ATOMS: atom_id res chain seq x y z
N MET A 1 -25.11 6.33 -19.75
CA MET A 1 -23.66 6.15 -19.62
C MET A 1 -23.04 7.49 -19.21
N LYS A 2 -22.25 7.51 -18.16
CA LYS A 2 -21.55 8.72 -17.69
C LYS A 2 -20.11 8.72 -18.24
N ARG A 3 -19.65 9.85 -18.75
CA ARG A 3 -18.29 10.00 -19.27
C ARG A 3 -17.44 10.65 -18.18
N ILE A 4 -16.39 9.97 -17.74
CA ILE A 4 -15.43 10.45 -16.73
C ILE A 4 -14.11 10.79 -17.45
N ILE A 5 -13.57 11.98 -17.19
CA ILE A 5 -12.34 12.45 -17.83
C ILE A 5 -11.21 12.34 -16.83
N THR A 6 -10.35 11.36 -17.01
CA THR A 6 -9.19 11.05 -16.16
C THR A 6 -7.85 11.44 -16.80
N ASN A 7 -7.92 12.06 -18.01
CA ASN A 7 -6.73 12.51 -18.74
C ASN A 7 -5.70 11.40 -19.00
N GLY A 8 -6.17 10.24 -19.45
CA GLY A 8 -5.34 9.12 -19.88
C GLY A 8 -5.20 7.97 -18.88
N ILE A 9 -5.59 8.14 -17.63
CA ILE A 9 -5.67 7.02 -16.66
C ILE A 9 -6.99 6.29 -16.92
N THR A 10 -6.93 5.08 -17.46
CA THR A 10 -8.12 4.30 -17.88
C THR A 10 -8.43 3.13 -16.97
N ASN A 11 -7.47 2.69 -16.18
CA ASN A 11 -7.69 1.66 -15.17
C ASN A 11 -8.03 2.31 -13.84
N LEU A 12 -9.23 2.02 -13.32
CA LEU A 12 -9.69 2.47 -12.03
C LEU A 12 -10.07 1.25 -11.18
N GLU A 13 -9.56 1.23 -9.97
CA GLU A 13 -9.83 0.20 -8.98
C GLU A 13 -10.66 0.79 -7.84
N PRO A 14 -11.57 0.00 -7.22
CA PRO A 14 -12.19 0.40 -5.97
C PRO A 14 -11.11 0.65 -4.91
N LEU A 15 -11.27 1.70 -4.12
CA LEU A 15 -10.39 1.94 -2.98
C LEU A 15 -10.84 1.05 -1.81
N PRO A 16 -10.00 0.09 -1.36
CA PRO A 16 -10.37 -0.80 -0.28
C PRO A 16 -10.83 -0.04 0.98
N GLY A 17 -11.89 -0.56 1.62
CA GLY A 17 -12.51 0.09 2.79
C GLY A 17 -13.49 1.22 2.45
N SER A 18 -13.71 1.52 1.16
CA SER A 18 -14.66 2.54 0.72
C SER A 18 -15.58 2.05 -0.40
N SER A 19 -16.88 2.29 -0.28
CA SER A 19 -17.86 2.08 -1.36
C SER A 19 -17.98 3.28 -2.32
N GLU A 20 -17.31 4.39 -2.01
CA GLU A 20 -17.53 5.67 -2.67
C GLU A 20 -16.30 6.18 -3.44
N TRP A 21 -15.14 5.58 -3.23
CA TRP A 21 -13.90 6.00 -3.86
C TRP A 21 -13.33 4.95 -4.80
N TYR A 22 -12.88 5.42 -5.95
CA TYR A 22 -12.06 4.70 -6.91
C TYR A 22 -10.75 5.46 -7.08
N TRP A 23 -9.71 4.76 -7.45
CA TRP A 23 -8.41 5.34 -7.73
C TRP A 23 -7.77 4.72 -8.96
N GLY A 24 -6.84 5.43 -9.55
CA GLY A 24 -6.00 4.92 -10.62
C GLY A 24 -4.71 5.71 -10.68
N ALA A 25 -3.66 5.07 -11.14
CA ALA A 25 -2.35 5.69 -11.28
C ALA A 25 -1.79 5.50 -12.69
N ASP A 26 -0.87 6.39 -13.02
CA ASP A 26 -0.04 6.30 -14.20
C ASP A 26 1.25 5.56 -13.82
N TYR A 27 1.29 4.26 -14.12
CA TYR A 27 2.43 3.39 -13.86
C TYR A 27 3.45 3.39 -15.03
N ALA A 28 3.61 4.51 -15.71
CA ALA A 28 4.46 4.61 -16.89
C ALA A 28 5.92 4.15 -16.66
N SER A 29 6.33 4.00 -15.41
CA SER A 29 7.69 3.63 -15.01
C SER A 29 7.72 2.60 -13.88
N GLY A 30 6.73 1.70 -13.83
CA GLY A 30 6.67 0.63 -12.86
C GLY A 30 6.19 1.04 -11.47
N ASP A 31 6.65 0.34 -10.45
CA ASP A 31 6.29 0.54 -9.06
C ASP A 31 7.26 1.49 -8.32
N LEU A 32 7.09 1.58 -7.00
CA LEU A 32 7.90 2.47 -6.16
C LEU A 32 9.37 2.01 -6.04
N TYR A 33 9.62 0.70 -6.09
CA TYR A 33 10.98 0.15 -6.08
C TYR A 33 11.71 0.49 -7.38
N GLU A 34 11.07 0.29 -8.53
CA GLU A 34 11.61 0.67 -9.84
C GLU A 34 11.85 2.18 -9.95
N ALA A 35 10.95 2.99 -9.34
CA ALA A 35 11.13 4.44 -9.26
C ALA A 35 12.40 4.83 -8.48
N GLU A 36 12.70 4.11 -7.39
CA GLU A 36 13.92 4.28 -6.61
C GLU A 36 15.17 3.90 -7.44
N GLU A 37 15.14 2.77 -8.12
CA GLU A 37 16.26 2.33 -8.99
C GLU A 37 16.55 3.34 -10.10
N LEU A 38 15.50 3.85 -10.75
CA LEU A 38 15.62 4.87 -11.79
C LEU A 38 16.20 6.16 -11.21
N PHE A 39 15.76 6.59 -10.05
CA PHE A 39 16.30 7.77 -9.41
C PHE A 39 17.80 7.59 -9.07
N ARG A 40 18.17 6.46 -8.46
CA ARG A 40 19.57 6.13 -8.11
C ARG A 40 20.50 6.04 -9.34
N SER A 41 19.95 5.61 -10.48
CA SER A 41 20.70 5.55 -11.75
C SER A 41 20.76 6.88 -12.50
N GLY A 42 20.21 7.96 -11.96
CA GLY A 42 20.20 9.29 -12.58
C GLY A 42 19.13 9.49 -13.65
N HIS A 43 18.13 8.63 -13.70
CA HIS A 43 16.97 8.69 -14.62
C HIS A 43 15.67 8.85 -13.86
N PRO A 44 15.48 9.91 -13.05
CA PRO A 44 14.30 10.08 -12.23
C PRO A 44 13.03 10.11 -13.07
N ILE A 45 11.95 9.57 -12.53
CA ILE A 45 10.63 9.71 -13.14
C ILE A 45 10.25 11.19 -13.10
N GLU A 46 10.00 11.76 -14.28
CA GLU A 46 9.68 13.19 -14.41
C GLU A 46 8.28 13.52 -13.88
N LYS A 47 7.36 12.56 -14.00
CA LYS A 47 5.97 12.75 -13.59
C LYS A 47 5.31 11.41 -13.31
N ASN A 48 4.73 11.31 -12.13
CA ASN A 48 3.83 10.24 -11.73
C ASN A 48 2.48 10.84 -11.34
N ARG A 49 1.37 10.27 -11.81
CA ARG A 49 0.03 10.78 -11.60
C ARG A 49 -0.85 9.76 -10.90
N LEU A 50 -1.68 10.23 -10.00
CA LEU A 50 -2.73 9.48 -9.34
C LEU A 50 -4.02 10.29 -9.38
N VAL A 51 -5.12 9.63 -9.74
CA VAL A 51 -6.46 10.22 -9.69
C VAL A 51 -7.33 9.48 -8.69
N LEU A 52 -8.16 10.24 -7.99
CA LEU A 52 -9.26 9.75 -7.18
C LEU A 52 -10.57 10.09 -7.87
N VAL A 53 -11.51 9.16 -7.88
CA VAL A 53 -12.82 9.35 -8.49
C VAL A 53 -13.91 9.07 -7.48
N ARG A 54 -14.75 10.06 -7.22
CA ARG A 54 -15.87 9.94 -6.30
C ARG A 54 -17.07 9.27 -6.99
N CYS A 55 -17.61 8.24 -6.41
CA CYS A 55 -18.83 7.54 -6.84
C CYS A 55 -20.00 7.95 -5.94
N PRO A 56 -21.21 8.19 -6.49
CA PRO A 56 -21.63 8.02 -7.89
C PRO A 56 -21.42 9.27 -8.77
N GLU A 57 -20.94 10.40 -8.21
CA GLU A 57 -20.87 11.69 -8.91
C GLU A 57 -19.90 11.67 -10.09
N GLY A 58 -18.85 10.85 -10.02
CA GLY A 58 -17.78 10.76 -11.00
C GLY A 58 -16.89 12.01 -11.01
N THR A 59 -16.83 12.72 -9.89
CA THR A 59 -15.89 13.82 -9.72
C THR A 59 -14.48 13.29 -9.65
N VAL A 60 -13.58 13.86 -10.44
CA VAL A 60 -12.18 13.46 -10.53
C VAL A 60 -11.30 14.47 -9.80
N TYR A 61 -10.41 13.95 -8.96
CA TYR A 61 -9.41 14.70 -8.25
C TYR A 61 -8.01 14.20 -8.62
N GLU A 62 -7.06 15.11 -8.79
CA GLU A 62 -5.63 14.83 -8.86
C GLU A 62 -5.01 15.45 -7.59
N PRO A 63 -4.93 14.69 -6.48
CA PRO A 63 -4.68 15.25 -5.15
C PRO A 63 -3.28 15.82 -4.99
N VAL A 64 -2.32 15.30 -5.74
CA VAL A 64 -0.92 15.71 -5.72
C VAL A 64 -0.42 15.86 -7.15
N ARG A 65 0.26 16.98 -7.42
CA ARG A 65 1.06 17.18 -8.64
C ARG A 65 2.51 16.89 -8.32
N THR A 66 2.99 15.75 -8.76
CA THR A 66 4.36 15.33 -8.55
C THR A 66 5.34 16.14 -9.38
N LYS A 67 6.57 16.23 -8.87
CA LYS A 67 7.75 16.76 -9.56
C LYS A 67 8.69 15.62 -9.91
N SER A 68 9.72 15.90 -10.72
CA SER A 68 10.77 14.95 -11.01
C SER A 68 11.35 14.32 -9.73
N GLY A 69 11.43 12.99 -9.71
CA GLY A 69 11.88 12.22 -8.56
C GLY A 69 10.87 12.08 -7.41
N GLN A 70 9.60 12.46 -7.62
CA GLN A 70 8.53 12.19 -6.68
C GLN A 70 7.63 11.08 -7.21
N TYR A 71 7.28 10.11 -6.36
CA TYR A 71 6.45 8.97 -6.72
C TYR A 71 5.33 8.75 -5.70
N LEU A 72 4.12 8.43 -6.22
CA LEU A 72 2.93 8.14 -5.42
C LEU A 72 2.70 6.63 -5.39
N GLY A 73 2.66 6.06 -4.19
CA GLY A 73 2.25 4.68 -3.95
C GLY A 73 0.73 4.50 -3.94
N ARG A 74 0.28 3.28 -3.64
CA ARG A 74 -1.15 2.96 -3.53
C ARG A 74 -1.80 3.76 -2.41
N PRO A 75 -2.98 4.35 -2.65
CA PRO A 75 -3.75 5.00 -1.60
C PRO A 75 -4.52 3.97 -0.77
N VAL A 76 -4.90 4.36 0.45
CA VAL A 76 -5.81 3.58 1.30
C VAL A 76 -6.93 4.47 1.82
N TYR A 77 -8.02 3.86 2.29
CA TYR A 77 -9.12 4.55 2.97
C TYR A 77 -9.09 4.21 4.45
N HIS A 78 -9.03 5.23 5.29
CA HIS A 78 -8.96 5.08 6.73
C HIS A 78 -9.70 6.22 7.43
N ASP A 79 -10.54 5.90 8.41
CA ASP A 79 -11.30 6.86 9.22
C ASP A 79 -12.02 7.95 8.39
N GLY A 80 -12.71 7.51 7.33
CA GLY A 80 -13.48 8.42 6.49
C GLY A 80 -12.66 9.26 5.51
N ARG A 81 -11.36 8.97 5.33
CA ARG A 81 -10.45 9.78 4.52
C ARG A 81 -9.59 8.93 3.59
N VAL A 82 -9.23 9.49 2.46
CA VAL A 82 -8.21 8.91 1.57
C VAL A 82 -6.83 9.33 2.06
N VAL A 83 -5.96 8.35 2.26
CA VAL A 83 -4.57 8.54 2.66
C VAL A 83 -3.66 8.10 1.52
N LEU A 84 -2.65 8.90 1.23
CA LEU A 84 -1.73 8.75 0.11
C LEU A 84 -0.31 8.54 0.63
N LEU A 85 0.43 7.67 -0.03
CA LEU A 85 1.87 7.55 0.12
C LEU A 85 2.57 8.34 -0.97
N MET A 86 3.57 9.14 -0.62
CA MET A 86 4.47 9.78 -1.56
C MET A 86 5.91 9.64 -1.08
N VAL A 87 6.80 9.21 -1.97
CA VAL A 87 8.25 9.28 -1.76
C VAL A 87 8.82 10.44 -2.57
N ASP A 88 9.56 11.31 -1.91
CA ASP A 88 10.28 12.45 -2.49
C ASP A 88 11.77 12.13 -2.44
N PHE A 89 12.27 11.43 -3.48
CA PHE A 89 13.65 10.98 -3.55
C PHE A 89 14.66 12.14 -3.49
N PRO A 90 14.46 13.28 -4.19
CA PRO A 90 15.34 14.44 -4.06
C PRO A 90 15.45 15.01 -2.66
N LYS A 91 14.42 14.84 -1.82
CA LYS A 91 14.42 15.32 -0.44
C LYS A 91 14.74 14.24 0.57
N GLU A 92 14.86 13.00 0.11
CA GLU A 92 15.04 11.82 0.98
C GLU A 92 13.92 11.70 2.02
N GLU A 93 12.66 11.92 1.61
CA GLU A 93 11.49 11.91 2.48
C GLU A 93 10.43 10.92 2.01
N ILE A 94 9.82 10.21 2.97
CA ILE A 94 8.57 9.47 2.82
C ILE A 94 7.47 10.32 3.44
N ARG A 95 6.40 10.58 2.70
CA ARG A 95 5.28 11.38 3.16
C ARG A 95 3.99 10.60 3.15
N ILE A 96 3.30 10.56 4.27
CA ILE A 96 1.94 10.07 4.41
C ILE A 96 1.04 11.30 4.42
N LEU A 97 0.14 11.38 3.44
CA LEU A 97 -0.69 12.56 3.20
C LEU A 97 -2.16 12.21 3.35
N THR A 98 -2.94 13.05 4.01
CA THR A 98 -4.40 12.94 4.04
C THR A 98 -5.00 13.86 2.98
N PHE A 99 -5.91 13.32 2.15
CA PHE A 99 -6.65 14.10 1.17
C PHE A 99 -7.92 14.69 1.80
N HIS A 100 -8.11 16.00 1.63
CA HIS A 100 -9.28 16.76 2.07
C HIS A 100 -10.12 17.14 0.85
N GLU A 101 -11.25 16.44 0.69
CA GLU A 101 -12.11 16.58 -0.49
C GLU A 101 -12.66 18.00 -0.65
N ALA A 102 -13.13 18.62 0.44
CA ALA A 102 -13.75 19.93 0.41
C ALA A 102 -12.80 21.03 -0.10
N GLU A 103 -11.56 21.00 0.37
CA GLU A 103 -10.50 21.94 -0.01
C GLU A 103 -9.76 21.51 -1.28
N LYS A 104 -9.93 20.27 -1.72
CA LYS A 104 -9.19 19.63 -2.81
C LYS A 104 -7.67 19.70 -2.62
N THR A 105 -7.23 19.55 -1.37
CA THR A 105 -5.82 19.65 -0.96
C THR A 105 -5.40 18.42 -0.18
N THR A 106 -4.09 18.27 -0.02
CA THR A 106 -3.51 17.28 0.87
C THR A 106 -2.77 17.94 2.03
N GLN A 107 -2.81 17.29 3.18
CA GLN A 107 -2.03 17.68 4.35
C GLN A 107 -1.16 16.52 4.82
N PRO A 108 0.09 16.78 5.25
CA PRO A 108 0.94 15.74 5.78
C PRO A 108 0.39 15.22 7.11
N LEU A 109 0.20 13.90 7.19
CA LEU A 109 -0.08 13.17 8.43
C LEU A 109 1.23 12.78 9.11
N ALA A 110 2.23 12.33 8.32
CA ALA A 110 3.58 12.06 8.77
C ALA A 110 4.58 12.37 7.66
N VAL A 111 5.81 12.72 8.08
CA VAL A 111 6.98 12.88 7.22
C VAL A 111 8.13 12.12 7.89
N LEU A 112 8.67 11.14 7.19
CA LEU A 112 9.74 10.26 7.66
C LEU A 112 10.97 10.42 6.76
N PRO A 113 12.19 10.25 7.29
CA PRO A 113 13.37 10.21 6.44
C PRO A 113 13.35 8.93 5.60
N LEU A 114 13.76 9.01 4.33
CA LEU A 114 13.84 7.83 3.45
C LEU A 114 14.82 6.78 3.99
N SER A 115 15.83 7.21 4.74
CA SER A 115 16.81 6.33 5.38
C SER A 115 16.24 5.40 6.46
N ILE A 116 14.94 5.54 6.81
CA ILE A 116 14.27 4.62 7.75
C ILE A 116 14.04 3.24 7.13
N VAL A 117 14.05 3.14 5.81
CA VAL A 117 13.93 1.89 5.06
C VAL A 117 15.23 1.60 4.29
N ALA A 118 15.52 0.32 4.05
CA ALA A 118 16.67 -0.09 3.25
C ALA A 118 16.46 0.20 1.75
N ASP A 119 15.22 0.03 1.31
CA ASP A 119 14.73 0.27 -0.05
C ASP A 119 13.20 0.44 -0.03
N CYS A 120 12.62 0.74 -1.19
CA CYS A 120 11.18 0.91 -1.35
C CYS A 120 10.44 -0.36 -1.84
N CYS A 121 11.04 -1.55 -1.68
CA CYS A 121 10.42 -2.80 -2.08
C CYS A 121 9.14 -3.05 -1.27
N ASN A 122 8.00 -3.18 -1.96
CA ASN A 122 6.68 -3.30 -1.36
C ASN A 122 6.44 -2.32 -0.19
N LEU A 123 6.96 -1.09 -0.33
CA LEU A 123 6.65 -0.02 0.61
C LEU A 123 5.23 0.45 0.36
N MET A 124 4.30 0.13 1.27
CA MET A 124 2.87 0.35 1.09
C MET A 124 2.21 0.90 2.35
N LEU A 125 1.10 1.59 2.13
CA LEU A 125 0.15 1.87 3.21
C LEU A 125 -0.82 0.70 3.35
N GLU A 126 -1.09 0.33 4.60
CA GLU A 126 -2.11 -0.65 4.98
C GLU A 126 -3.18 0.01 5.85
N ALA A 127 -4.42 -0.49 5.74
CA ALA A 127 -5.52 -0.04 6.60
C ALA A 127 -6.67 -1.05 6.58
N PRO A 128 -7.38 -1.29 7.72
CA PRO A 128 -7.05 -0.92 9.09
C PRO A 128 -6.09 -1.90 9.79
N PRO A 129 -5.31 -1.47 10.77
CA PRO A 129 -5.03 -0.08 11.15
C PRO A 129 -4.15 0.62 10.10
N LEU A 130 -4.13 1.96 10.12
CA LEU A 130 -3.28 2.71 9.19
C LEU A 130 -1.81 2.54 9.56
N MET A 131 -1.06 1.93 8.66
CA MET A 131 0.37 1.65 8.83
C MET A 131 1.11 1.91 7.53
N LEU A 132 2.39 2.23 7.62
CA LEU A 132 3.34 2.11 6.53
C LEU A 132 4.15 0.83 6.74
N THR A 133 4.14 -0.04 5.75
CA THR A 133 4.82 -1.34 5.80
C THR A 133 5.83 -1.48 4.67
N ARG A 134 6.80 -2.37 4.85
CA ARG A 134 7.75 -2.81 3.83
C ARG A 134 7.90 -4.31 3.89
N SER A 135 7.96 -4.96 2.74
CA SER A 135 8.26 -6.38 2.62
C SER A 135 9.17 -6.61 1.41
N ALA A 136 10.33 -7.17 1.62
CA ALA A 136 11.31 -7.42 0.55
C ALA A 136 11.76 -8.88 0.52
N HIS A 137 12.61 -9.22 -0.44
CA HIS A 137 13.18 -10.56 -0.60
C HIS A 137 14.23 -10.93 0.48
N ASP A 138 14.32 -10.13 1.53
CA ASP A 138 15.18 -10.36 2.70
C ASP A 138 14.50 -11.17 3.80
N ASN A 139 13.30 -11.70 3.54
CA ASN A 139 12.46 -12.42 4.51
C ASN A 139 12.17 -11.57 5.76
N GLN A 140 11.99 -10.27 5.54
CA GLN A 140 11.60 -9.31 6.56
C GLN A 140 10.28 -8.66 6.18
N PHE A 141 9.35 -8.63 7.12
CA PHE A 141 8.20 -7.74 7.09
C PHE A 141 8.39 -6.66 8.14
N GLN A 142 8.28 -5.42 7.75
CA GLN A 142 8.52 -4.26 8.60
C GLN A 142 7.28 -3.38 8.68
N ILE A 143 6.89 -2.99 9.87
CA ILE A 143 6.03 -1.85 10.11
C ILE A 143 6.94 -0.67 10.40
N ILE A 144 6.89 0.34 9.54
CA ILE A 144 7.77 1.51 9.59
C ILE A 144 7.14 2.63 10.43
N TRP A 145 5.82 2.76 10.33
CA TRP A 145 5.03 3.78 11.02
C TRP A 145 3.62 3.24 11.31
N PRO A 146 2.94 3.63 12.40
CA PRO A 146 3.32 4.65 13.40
C PRO A 146 4.34 4.18 14.43
N GLU A 147 4.58 2.89 14.52
CA GLU A 147 5.49 2.25 15.46
C GLU A 147 6.41 1.31 14.67
N HIS A 148 7.72 1.41 14.91
CA HIS A 148 8.68 0.55 14.19
C HIS A 148 8.70 -0.86 14.76
N ARG A 149 8.48 -1.86 13.89
CA ARG A 149 8.56 -3.29 14.21
C ARG A 149 9.10 -4.08 13.04
N ASP A 150 9.93 -5.06 13.35
CA ASP A 150 10.51 -5.98 12.39
C ASP A 150 10.06 -7.42 12.70
N PHE A 151 9.65 -8.13 11.67
CA PHE A 151 9.24 -9.53 11.75
C PHE A 151 10.07 -10.34 10.75
N ALA A 152 10.73 -11.41 11.24
CA ALA A 152 11.26 -12.43 10.35
C ALA A 152 10.07 -13.25 9.81
N ILE A 153 9.93 -13.28 8.50
CA ILE A 153 8.88 -14.03 7.79
C ILE A 153 9.50 -15.17 6.97
N GLU A 154 8.67 -16.12 6.58
CA GLU A 154 9.09 -17.23 5.72
C GLU A 154 9.24 -16.74 4.27
N ASP A 155 9.91 -17.54 3.46
CA ASP A 155 9.91 -17.34 2.02
C ASP A 155 8.48 -17.45 1.48
N HIS A 156 8.10 -16.54 0.56
CA HIS A 156 6.74 -16.45 0.01
C HIS A 156 5.63 -16.14 1.04
N GLU A 157 5.99 -15.54 2.16
CA GLU A 157 5.04 -15.06 3.16
C GLU A 157 4.72 -13.59 2.95
N PHE A 158 3.41 -13.25 3.00
CA PHE A 158 2.89 -11.90 2.74
C PHE A 158 1.96 -11.46 3.87
N PHE A 159 2.02 -10.18 4.22
CA PHE A 159 1.08 -9.56 5.14
C PHE A 159 -0.33 -9.54 4.55
N GLU A 160 -1.32 -9.86 5.39
CA GLU A 160 -2.73 -9.81 5.03
C GLU A 160 -3.47 -8.73 5.83
N PHE A 161 -3.48 -8.86 7.15
CA PHE A 161 -4.12 -7.86 8.04
C PHE A 161 -3.64 -8.00 9.49
N LEU A 162 -3.98 -7.00 10.30
CA LEU A 162 -3.73 -6.98 11.75
C LEU A 162 -5.05 -6.87 12.49
N GLU A 163 -5.31 -7.77 13.44
CA GLU A 163 -6.47 -7.73 14.32
C GLU A 163 -6.05 -7.86 15.78
N GLY A 164 -6.19 -6.78 16.53
CA GLY A 164 -5.74 -6.71 17.92
C GLY A 164 -4.21 -6.97 18.02
N ASN A 165 -3.82 -8.05 18.72
CA ASN A 165 -2.44 -8.47 18.86
C ASN A 165 -2.07 -9.65 17.94
N ARG A 166 -2.82 -9.86 16.86
CA ARG A 166 -2.61 -10.95 15.92
C ARG A 166 -2.30 -10.39 14.54
N LEU A 167 -1.12 -10.71 14.05
CA LEU A 167 -0.67 -10.44 12.69
C LEU A 167 -1.00 -11.66 11.83
N TYR A 168 -1.79 -11.44 10.80
CA TYR A 168 -2.18 -12.49 9.84
C TYR A 168 -1.35 -12.33 8.58
N THR A 169 -0.72 -13.44 8.18
CA THR A 169 0.08 -13.52 6.97
C THR A 169 -0.32 -14.76 6.18
N SER A 170 -0.26 -14.70 4.85
CA SER A 170 -0.41 -15.87 3.99
C SER A 170 0.95 -16.34 3.50
N VAL A 171 1.11 -17.64 3.37
CA VAL A 171 2.31 -18.26 2.80
C VAL A 171 1.91 -19.33 1.81
N TRP A 172 2.64 -19.45 0.72
CA TRP A 172 2.40 -20.50 -0.26
C TRP A 172 3.66 -21.35 -0.48
N TYR A 173 3.44 -22.60 -0.81
CA TYR A 173 4.48 -23.62 -1.06
C TYR A 173 4.18 -24.31 -2.38
N GLU A 174 5.23 -24.63 -3.15
CA GLU A 174 5.10 -25.37 -4.40
C GLU A 174 5.33 -26.90 -4.20
N ASP A 175 6.20 -27.27 -3.27
CA ASP A 175 6.68 -28.64 -3.11
C ASP A 175 6.15 -29.27 -1.80
N PRO A 176 5.70 -30.55 -1.77
CA PRO A 176 5.54 -31.45 -2.91
C PRO A 176 4.33 -31.16 -3.80
N ASP A 177 3.34 -30.43 -3.29
CA ASP A 177 2.14 -30.00 -3.98
C ASP A 177 1.85 -28.56 -3.60
N TYR A 178 1.29 -27.77 -4.53
CA TYR A 178 0.89 -26.39 -4.25
C TYR A 178 -0.11 -26.35 -3.10
N ARG A 179 0.19 -25.53 -2.10
CA ARG A 179 -0.69 -25.28 -0.96
C ARG A 179 -0.49 -23.88 -0.42
N GLU A 180 -1.53 -23.36 0.18
CA GLU A 180 -1.51 -22.08 0.90
C GLU A 180 -1.85 -22.34 2.37
N GLU A 181 -1.25 -21.54 3.25
CA GLU A 181 -1.53 -21.53 4.68
C GLU A 181 -1.69 -20.07 5.15
N LEU A 182 -2.63 -19.86 6.06
CA LEU A 182 -2.75 -18.62 6.83
C LEU A 182 -1.97 -18.81 8.13
N LEU A 183 -1.00 -17.94 8.38
CA LEU A 183 -0.24 -17.89 9.62
C LEU A 183 -0.82 -16.82 10.54
N VAL A 184 -1.01 -17.17 11.80
CA VAL A 184 -1.37 -16.22 12.86
C VAL A 184 -0.13 -16.02 13.72
N ARG A 185 0.39 -14.81 13.74
CA ARG A 185 1.57 -14.44 14.52
C ARG A 185 1.22 -13.53 15.68
N ASP A 186 1.95 -13.64 16.79
CA ASP A 186 1.90 -12.65 17.85
C ASP A 186 2.53 -11.34 17.37
N TYR A 187 1.78 -10.25 17.46
CA TYR A 187 2.23 -8.93 16.99
C TYR A 187 3.44 -8.38 17.77
N ASN A 188 3.63 -8.78 19.03
CA ASN A 188 4.73 -8.26 19.83
C ASN A 188 6.03 -9.06 19.63
N THR A 189 5.93 -10.37 19.40
CA THR A 189 7.08 -11.27 19.31
C THR A 189 7.41 -11.73 17.92
N GLY A 190 6.42 -11.70 16.99
CA GLY A 190 6.53 -12.28 15.65
C GLY A 190 6.42 -13.80 15.63
N GLU A 191 6.27 -14.48 16.79
CA GLU A 191 6.14 -15.93 16.87
C GLU A 191 4.86 -16.41 16.17
N VAL A 192 4.97 -17.52 15.43
CA VAL A 192 3.81 -18.17 14.82
C VAL A 192 3.02 -18.88 15.93
N LEU A 193 1.80 -18.41 16.16
CA LEU A 193 0.86 -18.97 17.13
C LEU A 193 0.04 -20.10 16.52
N GLU A 194 -0.33 -19.97 15.24
CA GLU A 194 -1.22 -20.91 14.57
C GLU A 194 -0.90 -20.96 13.07
N ARG A 195 -1.10 -22.15 12.46
CA ARG A 195 -1.07 -22.37 11.01
C ARG A 195 -2.39 -22.99 10.59
N ILE A 196 -3.06 -22.36 9.65
CA ILE A 196 -4.38 -22.77 9.19
C ILE A 196 -4.29 -23.05 7.69
N PRO A 197 -4.45 -24.30 7.24
CA PRO A 197 -4.47 -24.60 5.81
C PRO A 197 -5.61 -23.86 5.11
N GLY A 198 -5.33 -23.26 3.96
CA GLY A 198 -6.33 -22.57 3.16
C GLY A 198 -5.85 -21.26 2.59
N SER A 199 -6.64 -20.72 1.65
CA SER A 199 -6.36 -19.48 0.93
C SER A 199 -7.26 -18.37 1.44
N LEU A 200 -6.67 -17.26 1.88
CA LEU A 200 -7.41 -16.10 2.35
C LEU A 200 -7.97 -15.29 1.17
N ARG A 201 -9.19 -14.79 1.33
CA ARG A 201 -9.83 -13.86 0.39
C ARG A 201 -10.50 -12.73 1.15
N SER A 202 -10.04 -11.51 0.91
CA SER A 202 -10.71 -10.31 1.40
C SER A 202 -11.92 -10.00 0.54
N MET A 203 -13.07 -9.85 1.19
CA MET A 203 -14.35 -9.62 0.52
C MET A 203 -14.65 -8.11 0.44
N PRO A 204 -15.44 -7.67 -0.57
CA PRO A 204 -15.76 -6.25 -0.75
C PRO A 204 -16.47 -5.58 0.44
N ASP A 205 -17.12 -6.37 1.29
CA ASP A 205 -17.79 -5.91 2.52
C ASP A 205 -16.86 -5.83 3.73
N GLY A 206 -15.56 -6.10 3.55
CA GLY A 206 -14.54 -6.07 4.59
C GLY A 206 -14.42 -7.37 5.38
N GLN A 207 -15.18 -8.43 5.04
CA GLN A 207 -14.98 -9.75 5.64
C GLN A 207 -13.75 -10.44 5.04
N ASN A 208 -13.11 -11.27 5.85
CA ASN A 208 -12.04 -12.16 5.39
C ASN A 208 -12.57 -13.60 5.39
N TRP A 209 -12.50 -14.26 4.23
CA TRP A 209 -12.92 -15.64 4.07
C TRP A 209 -11.70 -16.54 3.89
N LEU A 210 -11.64 -17.61 4.66
CA LEU A 210 -10.63 -18.65 4.48
C LEU A 210 -11.25 -19.80 3.68
N LEU A 211 -10.70 -20.06 2.52
CA LEU A 211 -11.10 -21.16 1.63
C LEU A 211 -10.21 -22.37 1.95
N VAL A 212 -10.82 -23.47 2.39
CA VAL A 212 -10.15 -24.70 2.82
C VAL A 212 -10.51 -25.88 1.93
#